data_c539f5b828c1621506779d37fa207162
#
_entry.id   c539f5b828c1621506779d37fa207162
#
_cell.length_a   1.000
_cell.length_b   1.000
_cell.length_c   1.000
_cell.angle_alpha   90.00
_cell.angle_beta   90.00
_cell.angle_gamma   90.00
#
_symmetry.space_group_name_H-M   'P 1'
#
loop_
_entity.id
_entity.type
_entity.pdbx_description
1 polymer ?
#
loop_
_entity_poly.entity_id
_entity_poly.type
_entity_poly.pdbx_seq_one_letter_code
_entity_poly.pdbx_strand_id
1 'polypeptide(L)'
;MADASAGERLIGWYGGVAEKNLSTRPDFVRNWLMLGFQAMRGKVHLAPYGDLLPSGNHGYQLFMDSVVGALADFDNAVVTSIFTPNEIFHALGARPVTAEAVASFASGAQAEGGFIAAAEGRGVPETYCSYHRILMGMATSGVLGKPRMLASCSVACDANNLTFKTLGRFWGVPHVYVDVPYDVSRDSVLYVADELREMGRATEEAFSRKLDEGRLREACACSERTMRELAATLPTRRRRYLANTMTIDMMEMLDLHLSLGLPECEDLAREMQRDFLAASPYEGVNLVWAHVSPYFLESLGELVNTSKTAQIVASDMMFEHVTAGDAWFDASSPYEFMAERLVRSCFNGPATRRADCIELLARETNADAVVLFCHWGCKQTAGAAQLIRRQLEGAGWPVLVLDGDACDRANCMEGQMSTRFSAFLEMVEKRKEAERHAS
;
A
#
# COMPACT_ATOMS: atom_id res chain seq x y z
N MET A 1 -2.50 30.82 2.23
CA MET A 1 -1.99 29.81 1.29
C MET A 1 -0.50 30.05 1.21
N ALA A 2 0.31 29.11 1.71
CA ALA A 2 1.76 29.17 1.49
C ALA A 2 2.03 29.07 -0.02
N ASP A 3 3.00 29.83 -0.52
CA ASP A 3 3.39 29.73 -1.94
C ASP A 3 3.99 28.35 -2.17
N ALA A 4 3.43 27.61 -3.14
CA ALA A 4 3.92 26.27 -3.52
C ALA A 4 5.44 26.30 -3.79
N SER A 5 6.16 25.31 -3.31
CA SER A 5 7.60 25.18 -3.50
C SER A 5 7.98 25.14 -5.00
N ALA A 6 9.23 25.45 -5.34
CA ALA A 6 9.69 25.35 -6.73
C ALA A 6 9.54 23.92 -7.30
N GLY A 7 9.73 22.92 -6.43
CA GLY A 7 9.54 21.50 -6.79
C GLY A 7 8.09 21.17 -7.11
N GLU A 8 7.15 21.60 -6.27
CA GLU A 8 5.72 21.38 -6.50
C GLU A 8 5.22 22.06 -7.78
N ARG A 9 5.66 23.31 -8.02
CA ARG A 9 5.32 23.98 -9.29
C ARG A 9 5.85 23.25 -10.50
N LEU A 10 7.03 22.65 -10.41
CA LEU A 10 7.61 21.82 -11.49
C LEU A 10 6.79 20.55 -11.71
N ILE A 11 6.42 19.84 -10.63
CA ILE A 11 5.62 18.62 -10.72
C ILE A 11 4.22 18.95 -11.25
N GLY A 12 3.58 20.04 -10.77
CA GLY A 12 2.28 20.48 -11.29
C GLY A 12 2.32 20.87 -12.76
N TRP A 13 3.38 21.53 -13.21
CA TRP A 13 3.58 21.78 -14.65
C TRP A 13 3.74 20.50 -15.43
N TYR A 14 4.53 19.55 -14.91
CA TYR A 14 4.77 18.26 -15.54
C TYR A 14 3.49 17.43 -15.68
N GLY A 15 2.66 17.34 -14.64
CA GLY A 15 1.35 16.68 -14.67
C GLY A 15 0.36 17.39 -15.61
N GLY A 16 0.33 18.72 -15.57
CA GLY A 16 -0.53 19.52 -16.46
C GLY A 16 -0.18 19.35 -17.96
N VAL A 17 1.07 19.04 -18.31
CA VAL A 17 1.44 18.65 -19.68
C VAL A 17 0.80 17.30 -20.06
N ALA A 18 0.80 16.34 -19.13
CA ALA A 18 0.16 15.04 -19.36
C ALA A 18 -1.35 15.20 -19.55
N GLU A 19 -2.02 15.92 -18.66
CA GLU A 19 -3.48 16.14 -18.73
C GLU A 19 -3.93 16.81 -20.02
N LYS A 20 -3.25 17.87 -20.44
CA LYS A 20 -3.57 18.62 -21.68
C LYS A 20 -3.46 17.78 -22.96
N ASN A 21 -2.63 16.75 -22.96
CA ASN A 21 -2.39 15.91 -24.13
C ASN A 21 -3.11 14.55 -24.06
N LEU A 22 -3.77 14.24 -22.94
CA LEU A 22 -4.34 12.93 -22.65
C LEU A 22 -5.31 12.43 -23.74
N SER A 23 -6.23 13.25 -24.18
CA SER A 23 -7.27 12.87 -25.16
C SER A 23 -6.78 12.78 -26.60
N THR A 24 -5.67 13.44 -26.93
CA THR A 24 -5.20 13.59 -28.33
C THR A 24 -3.90 12.85 -28.62
N ARG A 25 -3.07 12.61 -27.58
CA ARG A 25 -1.71 12.07 -27.73
C ARG A 25 -1.36 11.08 -26.62
N PRO A 26 -2.09 9.98 -26.43
CA PRO A 26 -1.86 9.05 -25.31
C PRO A 26 -0.44 8.46 -25.29
N ASP A 27 0.14 8.14 -26.45
CA ASP A 27 1.53 7.63 -26.52
C ASP A 27 2.57 8.68 -26.08
N PHE A 28 2.34 9.95 -26.42
CA PHE A 28 3.18 11.04 -25.90
C PHE A 28 3.07 11.12 -24.37
N VAL A 29 1.85 11.06 -23.83
CA VAL A 29 1.62 11.12 -22.37
C VAL A 29 2.30 9.93 -21.68
N ARG A 30 2.18 8.72 -22.23
CA ARG A 30 2.89 7.53 -21.71
C ARG A 30 4.41 7.78 -21.63
N ASN A 31 5.02 8.20 -22.72
CA ASN A 31 6.46 8.45 -22.79
C ASN A 31 6.90 9.60 -21.89
N TRP A 32 6.07 10.64 -21.78
CA TRP A 32 6.30 11.79 -20.90
C TRP A 32 6.30 11.36 -19.43
N LEU A 33 5.28 10.62 -18.99
CA LEU A 33 5.22 10.09 -17.62
C LEU A 33 6.38 9.13 -17.33
N MET A 34 6.70 8.23 -18.26
CA MET A 34 7.84 7.33 -18.12
C MET A 34 9.17 8.07 -17.99
N LEU A 35 9.37 9.16 -18.72
CA LEU A 35 10.59 9.98 -18.59
C LEU A 35 10.75 10.54 -17.17
N GLY A 36 9.67 11.08 -16.59
CA GLY A 36 9.70 11.59 -15.22
C GLY A 36 9.91 10.49 -14.17
N PHE A 37 9.28 9.34 -14.35
CA PHE A 37 9.47 8.18 -13.46
C PHE A 37 10.90 7.64 -13.50
N GLN A 38 11.51 7.54 -14.69
CA GLN A 38 12.90 7.16 -14.85
C GLN A 38 13.86 8.20 -14.22
N ALA A 39 13.57 9.48 -14.39
CA ALA A 39 14.35 10.54 -13.78
C ALA A 39 14.28 10.49 -12.24
N MET A 40 13.09 10.26 -11.67
CA MET A 40 12.92 10.11 -10.23
C MET A 40 13.61 8.85 -9.71
N ARG A 41 13.47 7.73 -10.40
CA ARG A 41 14.23 6.50 -10.12
C ARG A 41 15.74 6.76 -10.08
N GLY A 42 16.27 7.44 -11.08
CA GLY A 42 17.68 7.83 -11.11
C GLY A 42 18.07 8.74 -9.94
N LYS A 43 17.22 9.70 -9.59
CA LYS A 43 17.44 10.62 -8.47
C LYS A 43 17.57 9.88 -7.15
N VAL A 44 16.66 8.97 -6.82
CA VAL A 44 16.67 8.28 -5.51
C VAL A 44 17.86 7.35 -5.34
N HIS A 45 18.43 6.83 -6.42
CA HIS A 45 19.68 6.06 -6.39
C HIS A 45 20.92 6.94 -6.27
N LEU A 46 20.95 8.09 -6.96
CA LEU A 46 22.13 8.96 -7.03
C LEU A 46 22.23 9.94 -5.86
N ALA A 47 21.10 10.33 -5.30
CA ALA A 47 20.99 11.33 -4.24
C ALA A 47 19.94 10.90 -3.21
N PRO A 48 20.22 9.91 -2.36
CA PRO A 48 19.33 9.49 -1.29
C PRO A 48 19.06 10.65 -0.31
N TYR A 49 17.92 10.62 0.34
CA TYR A 49 17.50 11.64 1.29
C TYR A 49 18.26 11.49 2.61
N GLY A 50 18.95 12.55 3.05
CA GLY A 50 19.81 12.53 4.23
C GLY A 50 19.06 12.61 5.56
N ASP A 51 17.78 12.93 5.55
CA ASP A 51 16.88 13.00 6.70
C ASP A 51 16.09 11.71 6.95
N LEU A 52 16.17 10.74 6.04
CA LEU A 52 15.58 9.42 6.20
C LEU A 52 16.56 8.41 6.78
N LEU A 53 16.03 7.36 7.41
CA LEU A 53 16.82 6.18 7.74
C LEU A 53 17.34 5.48 6.45
N PRO A 54 18.44 4.72 6.52
CA PRO A 54 18.93 3.92 5.37
C PRO A 54 17.84 3.03 4.77
N SER A 55 17.05 2.32 5.62
CA SER A 55 15.94 1.48 5.18
C SER A 55 14.85 2.26 4.45
N GLY A 56 14.53 3.49 4.85
CA GLY A 56 13.58 4.33 4.14
C GLY A 56 14.03 4.70 2.73
N ASN A 57 15.32 5.00 2.56
CA ASN A 57 15.90 5.21 1.22
C ASN A 57 15.91 3.92 0.38
N HIS A 58 16.23 2.77 1.01
CA HIS A 58 16.21 1.46 0.34
C HIS A 58 14.80 1.08 -0.11
N GLY A 59 13.79 1.22 0.75
CA GLY A 59 12.39 0.98 0.39
C GLY A 59 11.94 1.86 -0.77
N TYR A 60 12.34 3.14 -0.76
CA TYR A 60 12.03 4.03 -1.88
C TYR A 60 12.66 3.56 -3.20
N GLN A 61 13.93 3.17 -3.17
CA GLN A 61 14.64 2.66 -4.35
C GLN A 61 14.00 1.39 -4.88
N LEU A 62 13.69 0.44 -3.99
CA LEU A 62 13.08 -0.84 -4.35
C LEU A 62 11.69 -0.64 -4.97
N PHE A 63 10.86 0.23 -4.38
CA PHE A 63 9.56 0.59 -4.93
C PHE A 63 9.66 1.20 -6.34
N MET A 64 10.59 2.16 -6.52
CA MET A 64 10.81 2.77 -7.82
C MET A 64 11.29 1.76 -8.86
N ASP A 65 12.18 0.85 -8.47
CA ASP A 65 12.71 -0.19 -9.36
C ASP A 65 11.60 -1.17 -9.78
N SER A 66 10.79 -1.62 -8.84
CA SER A 66 9.68 -2.56 -9.07
C SER A 66 8.64 -1.97 -10.01
N VAL A 67 8.11 -0.79 -9.69
CA VAL A 67 7.01 -0.19 -10.45
C VAL A 67 7.47 0.35 -11.81
N VAL A 68 8.58 1.11 -11.85
CA VAL A 68 9.11 1.63 -13.12
C VAL A 68 9.56 0.50 -14.04
N GLY A 69 10.13 -0.58 -13.46
CA GLY A 69 10.50 -1.77 -14.22
C GLY A 69 9.29 -2.48 -14.85
N ALA A 70 8.18 -2.60 -14.12
CA ALA A 70 6.95 -3.19 -14.64
C ALA A 70 6.28 -2.28 -15.69
N LEU A 71 6.23 -0.97 -15.45
CA LEU A 71 5.65 -0.01 -16.41
C LEU A 71 6.47 0.09 -17.72
N ALA A 72 7.79 -0.10 -17.65
CA ALA A 72 8.67 -0.08 -18.83
C ALA A 72 8.49 -1.31 -19.74
N ASP A 73 8.03 -2.43 -19.17
CA ASP A 73 7.79 -3.71 -19.87
C ASP A 73 6.35 -4.19 -19.62
N PHE A 74 5.40 -3.29 -19.77
CA PHE A 74 4.01 -3.51 -19.35
C PHE A 74 3.31 -4.66 -20.09
N ASP A 75 3.69 -4.93 -21.32
CA ASP A 75 3.18 -6.07 -22.12
C ASP A 75 3.56 -7.43 -21.51
N ASN A 76 4.55 -7.47 -20.64
CA ASN A 76 4.98 -8.64 -19.87
C ASN A 76 4.67 -8.50 -18.37
N ALA A 77 3.95 -7.48 -17.95
CA ALA A 77 3.53 -7.31 -16.58
C ALA A 77 2.27 -8.10 -16.25
N VAL A 78 2.10 -8.39 -14.95
CA VAL A 78 0.84 -8.84 -14.34
C VAL A 78 0.31 -7.70 -13.49
N VAL A 79 -0.88 -7.17 -13.81
CA VAL A 79 -1.52 -6.20 -12.92
C VAL A 79 -2.27 -6.98 -11.84
N THR A 80 -1.94 -6.70 -10.58
CA THR A 80 -2.48 -7.42 -9.43
C THR A 80 -3.28 -6.50 -8.51
N SER A 81 -4.22 -7.05 -7.75
CA SER A 81 -4.78 -6.35 -6.59
C SER A 81 -3.77 -6.39 -5.43
N ILE A 82 -3.83 -5.40 -4.55
CA ILE A 82 -2.81 -5.20 -3.51
C ILE A 82 -2.56 -6.46 -2.64
N PHE A 83 -3.60 -7.23 -2.32
CA PHE A 83 -3.47 -8.43 -1.48
C PHE A 83 -3.20 -9.73 -2.26
N THR A 84 -3.09 -9.67 -3.58
CA THR A 84 -2.79 -10.88 -4.39
C THR A 84 -1.37 -11.37 -4.09
N PRO A 85 -1.17 -12.67 -3.77
CA PRO A 85 0.16 -13.22 -3.58
C PRO A 85 1.00 -13.15 -4.85
N ASN A 86 2.15 -12.49 -4.78
CA ASN A 86 3.01 -12.26 -5.95
C ASN A 86 4.13 -13.31 -6.10
N GLU A 87 4.30 -14.21 -5.16
CA GLU A 87 5.31 -15.25 -5.16
C GLU A 87 5.24 -16.15 -6.42
N ILE A 88 4.03 -16.44 -6.89
CA ILE A 88 3.80 -17.22 -8.12
C ILE A 88 4.40 -16.49 -9.33
N PHE A 89 4.18 -15.18 -9.44
CA PHE A 89 4.68 -14.36 -10.54
C PHE A 89 6.19 -14.21 -10.48
N HIS A 90 6.74 -13.99 -9.29
CA HIS A 90 8.20 -13.91 -9.08
C HIS A 90 8.89 -15.24 -9.43
N ALA A 91 8.34 -16.37 -9.00
CA ALA A 91 8.87 -17.68 -9.31
C ALA A 91 8.87 -18.00 -10.82
N LEU A 92 7.88 -17.49 -11.56
CA LEU A 92 7.82 -17.62 -13.02
C LEU A 92 8.75 -16.62 -13.74
N GLY A 93 9.24 -15.59 -13.05
CA GLY A 93 10.00 -14.48 -13.63
C GLY A 93 9.12 -13.46 -14.37
N ALA A 94 7.85 -13.35 -14.00
CA ALA A 94 6.95 -12.28 -14.41
C ALA A 94 7.10 -11.04 -13.50
N ARG A 95 6.58 -9.90 -13.93
CA ARG A 95 6.66 -8.64 -13.19
C ARG A 95 5.28 -8.21 -12.70
N PRO A 96 4.93 -8.48 -11.43
CA PRO A 96 3.70 -7.97 -10.86
C PRO A 96 3.79 -6.45 -10.65
N VAL A 97 2.64 -5.77 -10.77
CA VAL A 97 2.45 -4.38 -10.37
C VAL A 97 1.02 -4.20 -9.86
N THR A 98 0.85 -3.56 -8.70
CA THR A 98 -0.48 -3.36 -8.16
C THR A 98 -1.18 -2.17 -8.81
N ALA A 99 -2.51 -2.26 -8.91
CA ALA A 99 -3.36 -1.17 -9.38
C ALA A 99 -3.12 0.12 -8.59
N GLU A 100 -2.93 -0.02 -7.29
CA GLU A 100 -2.70 1.07 -6.35
C GLU A 100 -1.34 1.74 -6.58
N ALA A 101 -0.28 0.97 -6.86
CA ALA A 101 1.03 1.52 -7.18
C ALA A 101 1.01 2.32 -8.49
N VAL A 102 0.36 1.80 -9.54
CA VAL A 102 0.21 2.50 -10.82
C VAL A 102 -0.52 3.84 -10.62
N ALA A 103 -1.62 3.84 -9.86
CA ALA A 103 -2.37 5.05 -9.58
C ALA A 103 -1.58 6.05 -8.73
N SER A 104 -0.81 5.58 -7.75
CA SER A 104 0.07 6.42 -6.92
C SER A 104 1.13 7.14 -7.76
N PHE A 105 1.67 6.50 -8.79
CA PHE A 105 2.59 7.15 -9.73
C PHE A 105 1.95 8.29 -10.50
N ALA A 106 0.72 8.11 -10.99
CA ALA A 106 -0.03 9.17 -11.66
C ALA A 106 -0.35 10.33 -10.72
N SER A 107 -0.76 10.03 -9.48
CA SER A 107 -0.99 11.04 -8.43
C SER A 107 0.31 11.74 -8.00
N GLY A 108 1.41 11.02 -7.83
CA GLY A 108 2.72 11.61 -7.55
C GLY A 108 3.20 12.56 -8.65
N ALA A 109 2.81 12.30 -9.89
CA ALA A 109 3.06 13.17 -11.05
C ALA A 109 2.08 14.35 -11.16
N GLN A 110 1.09 14.47 -10.27
CA GLN A 110 -0.03 15.44 -10.36
C GLN A 110 -0.77 15.37 -11.71
N ALA A 111 -1.00 14.17 -12.21
CA ALA A 111 -1.74 13.90 -13.45
C ALA A 111 -3.03 13.11 -13.22
N GLU A 112 -3.40 12.87 -11.96
CA GLU A 112 -4.55 12.06 -11.57
C GLU A 112 -5.88 12.64 -12.07
N GLY A 113 -6.03 13.97 -12.05
CA GLY A 113 -7.28 14.65 -12.41
C GLY A 113 -7.72 14.33 -13.85
N GLY A 114 -6.79 14.33 -14.79
CA GLY A 114 -7.07 13.98 -16.18
C GLY A 114 -7.51 12.52 -16.35
N PHE A 115 -6.90 11.59 -15.63
CA PHE A 115 -7.29 10.18 -15.68
C PHE A 115 -8.62 9.91 -15.00
N ILE A 116 -8.89 10.56 -13.86
CA ILE A 116 -10.18 10.50 -13.18
C ILE A 116 -11.29 10.99 -14.09
N ALA A 117 -11.12 12.16 -14.70
CA ALA A 117 -12.09 12.71 -15.65
C ALA A 117 -12.32 11.78 -16.86
N ALA A 118 -11.27 11.12 -17.37
CA ALA A 118 -11.39 10.16 -18.47
C ALA A 118 -12.20 8.90 -18.06
N ALA A 119 -12.05 8.41 -16.83
CA ALA A 119 -12.83 7.30 -16.31
C ALA A 119 -14.30 7.69 -16.09
N GLU A 120 -14.56 8.84 -15.46
CA GLU A 120 -15.91 9.37 -15.23
C GLU A 120 -16.66 9.66 -16.51
N GLY A 121 -15.98 10.19 -17.52
CA GLY A 121 -16.52 10.38 -18.86
C GLY A 121 -16.96 9.08 -19.57
N ARG A 122 -16.55 7.92 -19.04
CA ARG A 122 -16.98 6.57 -19.47
C ARG A 122 -17.99 5.91 -18.53
N GLY A 123 -18.50 6.66 -17.55
CA GLY A 123 -19.56 6.22 -16.66
C GLY A 123 -19.07 5.58 -15.36
N VAL A 124 -17.78 5.68 -15.02
CA VAL A 124 -17.29 5.31 -13.69
C VAL A 124 -17.77 6.37 -12.69
N PRO A 125 -18.49 5.99 -11.61
CA PRO A 125 -19.05 6.99 -10.70
C PRO A 125 -17.97 7.69 -9.87
N GLU A 126 -18.17 8.96 -9.53
CA GLU A 126 -17.28 9.75 -8.67
C GLU A 126 -17.09 9.15 -7.27
N THR A 127 -18.07 8.39 -6.78
CA THR A 127 -18.02 7.67 -5.50
C THR A 127 -17.19 6.39 -5.54
N TYR A 128 -16.60 6.06 -6.69
CA TYR A 128 -15.70 4.94 -6.84
C TYR A 128 -14.30 5.30 -6.32
N CYS A 129 -13.56 4.31 -5.82
CA CYS A 129 -12.20 4.54 -5.31
C CYS A 129 -11.30 5.24 -6.34
N SER A 130 -10.63 6.31 -5.96
CA SER A 130 -9.81 7.13 -6.84
C SER A 130 -8.62 6.36 -7.45
N TYR A 131 -7.99 5.45 -6.71
CA TYR A 131 -6.97 4.57 -7.25
C TYR A 131 -7.47 3.81 -8.48
N HIS A 132 -8.69 3.27 -8.40
CA HIS A 132 -9.29 2.53 -9.50
C HIS A 132 -9.82 3.44 -10.61
N ARG A 133 -10.32 4.65 -10.28
CA ARG A 133 -10.67 5.64 -11.32
C ARG A 133 -9.45 6.03 -12.14
N ILE A 134 -8.31 6.27 -11.49
CA ILE A 134 -7.04 6.59 -12.15
C ILE A 134 -6.60 5.44 -13.06
N LEU A 135 -6.53 4.20 -12.54
CA LEU A 135 -6.15 3.03 -13.32
C LEU A 135 -7.06 2.84 -14.56
N MET A 136 -8.38 2.92 -14.36
CA MET A 136 -9.34 2.79 -15.44
C MET A 136 -9.20 3.93 -16.48
N GLY A 137 -8.94 5.14 -16.02
CA GLY A 137 -8.66 6.28 -16.88
C GLY A 137 -7.39 6.12 -17.70
N MET A 138 -6.31 5.66 -17.09
CA MET A 138 -5.04 5.36 -17.77
C MET A 138 -5.21 4.27 -18.82
N ALA A 139 -5.95 3.20 -18.49
CA ALA A 139 -6.24 2.11 -19.40
C ALA A 139 -7.10 2.57 -20.57
N THR A 140 -8.23 3.22 -20.28
CA THR A 140 -9.23 3.58 -21.31
C THR A 140 -8.85 4.77 -22.17
N SER A 141 -7.91 5.62 -21.71
CA SER A 141 -7.30 6.66 -22.54
C SER A 141 -6.18 6.14 -23.46
N GLY A 142 -5.73 4.89 -23.27
CA GLY A 142 -4.63 4.31 -24.03
C GLY A 142 -3.24 4.72 -23.55
N VAL A 143 -3.13 5.46 -22.43
CA VAL A 143 -1.83 5.80 -21.82
C VAL A 143 -1.19 4.55 -21.23
N LEU A 144 -1.96 3.73 -20.52
CA LEU A 144 -1.49 2.44 -20.08
C LEU A 144 -1.72 1.39 -21.17
N GLY A 145 -0.67 0.65 -21.51
CA GLY A 145 -0.72 -0.41 -22.49
C GLY A 145 -1.53 -1.62 -22.00
N LYS A 146 -1.50 -2.70 -22.75
CA LYS A 146 -2.15 -3.97 -22.44
C LYS A 146 -1.19 -4.84 -21.63
N PRO A 147 -1.50 -5.24 -20.39
CA PRO A 147 -0.65 -6.16 -19.62
C PRO A 147 -0.76 -7.59 -20.16
N ARG A 148 0.12 -8.48 -19.72
CA ARG A 148 0.03 -9.91 -20.08
C ARG A 148 -1.21 -10.56 -19.52
N MET A 149 -1.52 -10.29 -18.25
CA MET A 149 -2.71 -10.79 -17.56
C MET A 149 -3.06 -9.91 -16.35
N LEU A 150 -4.21 -10.18 -15.78
CA LEU A 150 -4.68 -9.60 -14.53
C LEU A 150 -4.88 -10.70 -13.49
N ALA A 151 -4.55 -10.41 -12.23
CA ALA A 151 -4.83 -11.30 -11.12
C ALA A 151 -5.38 -10.49 -9.93
N SER A 152 -6.45 -10.98 -9.32
CA SER A 152 -7.05 -10.33 -8.14
C SER A 152 -7.62 -11.37 -7.18
N CYS A 153 -7.82 -10.96 -5.93
CA CYS A 153 -8.51 -11.77 -4.93
C CYS A 153 -9.67 -10.98 -4.33
N SER A 154 -10.57 -11.69 -3.63
CA SER A 154 -11.73 -11.07 -2.98
C SER A 154 -11.36 -10.28 -1.72
N VAL A 155 -10.13 -10.43 -1.21
CA VAL A 155 -9.71 -9.76 0.02
C VAL A 155 -9.82 -8.26 -0.14
N ALA A 156 -10.64 -7.71 0.70
CA ALA A 156 -10.96 -6.36 1.08
C ALA A 156 -11.67 -5.47 0.08
N CYS A 157 -11.51 -5.60 -1.23
CA CYS A 157 -11.83 -4.46 -2.10
C CYS A 157 -12.89 -4.76 -3.16
N ASP A 158 -14.12 -4.23 -2.98
CA ASP A 158 -15.19 -4.29 -4.00
C ASP A 158 -14.78 -3.62 -5.32
N ALA A 159 -14.01 -2.53 -5.24
CA ALA A 159 -13.53 -1.84 -6.43
C ALA A 159 -12.55 -2.71 -7.23
N ASN A 160 -11.67 -3.49 -6.57
CA ASN A 160 -10.82 -4.47 -7.26
C ASN A 160 -11.66 -5.45 -8.09
N ASN A 161 -12.68 -6.05 -7.47
CA ASN A 161 -13.51 -7.07 -8.12
C ASN A 161 -14.15 -6.56 -9.41
N LEU A 162 -14.62 -5.32 -9.43
CA LEU A 162 -15.24 -4.71 -10.61
C LEU A 162 -14.21 -4.22 -11.62
N THR A 163 -13.15 -3.54 -11.16
CA THR A 163 -12.11 -2.96 -12.03
C THR A 163 -11.40 -4.05 -12.81
N PHE A 164 -10.92 -5.09 -12.16
CA PHE A 164 -10.16 -6.17 -12.81
C PHE A 164 -11.01 -6.93 -13.83
N LYS A 165 -12.26 -7.23 -13.48
CA LYS A 165 -13.20 -7.87 -14.41
C LYS A 165 -13.50 -6.98 -15.62
N THR A 166 -13.64 -5.67 -15.41
CA THR A 166 -13.90 -4.70 -16.48
C THR A 166 -12.68 -4.53 -17.38
N LEU A 167 -11.48 -4.36 -16.80
CA LEU A 167 -10.26 -4.18 -17.57
C LEU A 167 -9.82 -5.46 -18.28
N GLY A 168 -10.04 -6.64 -17.71
CA GLY A 168 -9.80 -7.91 -18.40
C GLY A 168 -10.60 -8.03 -19.69
N ARG A 169 -11.87 -7.62 -19.67
CA ARG A 169 -12.71 -7.55 -20.86
C ARG A 169 -12.27 -6.46 -21.82
N PHE A 170 -11.95 -5.28 -21.32
CA PHE A 170 -11.52 -4.13 -22.11
C PHE A 170 -10.24 -4.43 -22.89
N TRP A 171 -9.23 -4.98 -22.24
CA TRP A 171 -7.96 -5.35 -22.87
C TRP A 171 -7.99 -6.69 -23.62
N GLY A 172 -8.99 -7.53 -23.34
CA GLY A 172 -9.03 -8.90 -23.86
C GLY A 172 -7.86 -9.74 -23.38
N VAL A 173 -7.53 -9.65 -22.08
CA VAL A 173 -6.46 -10.42 -21.42
C VAL A 173 -7.05 -11.40 -20.42
N PRO A 174 -6.35 -12.50 -20.09
CA PRO A 174 -6.74 -13.38 -19.01
C PRO A 174 -6.88 -12.60 -17.69
N HIS A 175 -7.92 -12.89 -16.94
CA HIS A 175 -8.12 -12.40 -15.58
C HIS A 175 -8.40 -13.60 -14.67
N VAL A 176 -7.57 -13.79 -13.67
CA VAL A 176 -7.77 -14.79 -12.62
C VAL A 176 -8.25 -14.09 -11.37
N TYR A 177 -9.27 -14.65 -10.75
CA TYR A 177 -9.86 -14.16 -9.52
C TYR A 177 -9.81 -15.27 -8.48
N VAL A 178 -9.22 -15.00 -7.34
CA VAL A 178 -9.12 -15.89 -6.19
C VAL A 178 -10.19 -15.51 -5.19
N ASP A 179 -11.16 -16.39 -4.96
CA ASP A 179 -12.19 -16.20 -3.95
C ASP A 179 -11.70 -16.67 -2.58
N VAL A 180 -11.82 -15.81 -1.56
CA VAL A 180 -11.32 -16.07 -0.22
C VAL A 180 -12.47 -16.05 0.77
N PRO A 181 -12.84 -17.22 1.36
CA PRO A 181 -13.89 -17.31 2.37
C PRO A 181 -13.57 -16.48 3.62
N TYR A 182 -14.60 -15.93 4.26
CA TYR A 182 -14.47 -15.19 5.52
C TYR A 182 -14.17 -16.06 6.73
N ASP A 183 -14.51 -17.34 6.64
CA ASP A 183 -14.26 -18.30 7.71
C ASP A 183 -12.80 -18.69 7.79
N VAL A 184 -12.19 -18.58 8.99
CA VAL A 184 -10.82 -18.98 9.24
C VAL A 184 -10.81 -20.46 9.65
N SER A 185 -10.67 -21.32 8.65
CA SER A 185 -10.60 -22.77 8.82
C SER A 185 -9.54 -23.37 7.90
N ARG A 186 -9.08 -24.60 8.21
CA ARG A 186 -8.19 -25.33 7.33
C ARG A 186 -8.84 -25.64 5.98
N ASP A 187 -10.15 -25.89 5.97
CA ASP A 187 -10.90 -26.14 4.74
C ASP A 187 -10.91 -24.91 3.84
N SER A 188 -11.09 -23.71 4.42
CA SER A 188 -10.97 -22.45 3.68
C SER A 188 -9.57 -22.24 3.10
N VAL A 189 -8.52 -22.58 3.86
CA VAL A 189 -7.13 -22.51 3.36
C VAL A 189 -6.91 -23.48 2.21
N LEU A 190 -7.38 -24.71 2.30
CA LEU A 190 -7.23 -25.71 1.22
C LEU A 190 -8.00 -25.29 -0.03
N TYR A 191 -9.21 -24.76 0.13
CA TYR A 191 -9.99 -24.19 -0.98
C TYR A 191 -9.23 -23.06 -1.70
N VAL A 192 -8.71 -22.09 -0.94
CA VAL A 192 -7.94 -20.97 -1.52
C VAL A 192 -6.62 -21.46 -2.13
N ALA A 193 -5.98 -22.46 -1.55
CA ALA A 193 -4.78 -23.07 -2.13
C ALA A 193 -5.05 -23.69 -3.51
N ASP A 194 -6.22 -24.30 -3.72
CA ASP A 194 -6.62 -24.82 -5.03
C ASP A 194 -6.88 -23.69 -6.04
N GLU A 195 -7.51 -22.57 -5.62
CA GLU A 195 -7.66 -21.37 -6.44
C GLU A 195 -6.29 -20.78 -6.84
N LEU A 196 -5.32 -20.76 -5.93
CA LEU A 196 -3.95 -20.30 -6.22
C LEU A 196 -3.21 -21.24 -7.17
N ARG A 197 -3.46 -22.56 -7.12
CA ARG A 197 -2.93 -23.52 -8.12
C ARG A 197 -3.50 -23.24 -9.51
N GLU A 198 -4.79 -22.91 -9.61
CA GLU A 198 -5.40 -22.46 -10.87
C GLU A 198 -4.76 -21.16 -11.37
N MET A 199 -4.52 -20.19 -10.47
CA MET A 199 -3.79 -18.97 -10.83
C MET A 199 -2.39 -19.29 -11.37
N GLY A 200 -1.67 -20.22 -10.77
CA GLY A 200 -0.37 -20.70 -11.25
C GLY A 200 -0.47 -21.27 -12.68
N ARG A 201 -1.44 -22.16 -12.95
CA ARG A 201 -1.68 -22.73 -14.27
C ARG A 201 -2.03 -21.68 -15.33
N ALA A 202 -2.92 -20.76 -14.98
CA ALA A 202 -3.29 -19.64 -15.88
C ALA A 202 -2.09 -18.73 -16.19
N THR A 203 -1.21 -18.53 -15.21
CA THR A 203 0.02 -17.75 -15.39
C THR A 203 1.01 -18.49 -16.32
N GLU A 204 1.19 -19.78 -16.14
CA GLU A 204 2.00 -20.61 -17.06
C GLU A 204 1.51 -20.50 -18.51
N GLU A 205 0.20 -20.57 -18.71
CA GLU A 205 -0.42 -20.46 -20.03
C GLU A 205 -0.21 -19.07 -20.63
N ALA A 206 -0.50 -18.00 -19.86
CA ALA A 206 -0.37 -16.62 -20.32
C ALA A 206 1.06 -16.25 -20.73
N PHE A 207 2.05 -16.80 -20.03
CA PHE A 207 3.47 -16.55 -20.30
C PHE A 207 4.14 -17.63 -21.19
N SER A 208 3.45 -18.71 -21.50
CA SER A 208 4.00 -19.88 -22.20
C SER A 208 5.29 -20.39 -21.52
N ARG A 209 5.29 -20.43 -20.19
CA ARG A 209 6.41 -20.85 -19.34
C ARG A 209 5.90 -21.82 -18.28
N LYS A 210 6.77 -22.69 -17.80
CA LYS A 210 6.46 -23.59 -16.67
C LYS A 210 6.91 -22.96 -15.36
N LEU A 211 6.06 -23.04 -14.35
CA LEU A 211 6.39 -22.66 -12.99
C LEU A 211 7.32 -23.73 -12.39
N ASP A 212 8.44 -23.27 -11.87
CA ASP A 212 9.38 -24.13 -11.14
C ASP A 212 8.95 -24.17 -9.67
N GLU A 213 8.53 -25.35 -9.23
CA GLU A 213 8.08 -25.59 -7.85
C GLU A 213 9.18 -25.32 -6.80
N GLY A 214 10.45 -25.51 -7.18
CA GLY A 214 11.59 -25.17 -6.31
C GLY A 214 11.71 -23.66 -6.11
N ARG A 215 11.59 -22.89 -7.20
CA ARG A 215 11.57 -21.44 -7.15
C ARG A 215 10.36 -20.89 -6.39
N LEU A 216 9.19 -21.52 -6.54
CA LEU A 216 8.00 -21.10 -5.78
C LEU A 216 8.19 -21.35 -4.28
N ARG A 217 8.72 -22.51 -3.88
CA ARG A 217 9.05 -22.77 -2.47
C ARG A 217 10.07 -21.78 -1.92
N GLU A 218 11.11 -21.42 -2.70
CA GLU A 218 12.10 -20.45 -2.26
C GLU A 218 11.48 -19.03 -2.13
N ALA A 219 10.63 -18.62 -3.07
CA ALA A 219 9.90 -17.35 -2.95
C ALA A 219 9.01 -17.33 -1.69
N CYS A 220 8.27 -18.39 -1.41
CA CYS A 220 7.46 -18.50 -0.19
C CYS A 220 8.32 -18.53 1.08
N ALA A 221 9.47 -19.21 1.06
CA ALA A 221 10.41 -19.22 2.19
C ALA A 221 11.00 -17.82 2.43
N CYS A 222 11.30 -17.09 1.37
CA CYS A 222 11.72 -15.68 1.46
C CYS A 222 10.60 -14.82 2.06
N SER A 223 9.35 -14.96 1.59
CA SER A 223 8.19 -14.26 2.17
C SER A 223 8.03 -14.58 3.66
N GLU A 224 8.15 -15.84 4.06
CA GLU A 224 8.03 -16.25 5.47
C GLU A 224 9.10 -15.59 6.35
N ARG A 225 10.36 -15.54 5.87
CA ARG A 225 11.45 -14.85 6.57
C ARG A 225 11.21 -13.36 6.64
N THR A 226 10.82 -12.73 5.53
CA THR A 226 10.51 -11.29 5.45
C THR A 226 9.42 -10.90 6.44
N MET A 227 8.29 -11.61 6.45
CA MET A 227 7.19 -11.35 7.38
C MET A 227 7.60 -11.52 8.84
N ARG A 228 8.45 -12.50 9.13
CA ARG A 228 9.00 -12.72 10.48
C ARG A 228 9.90 -11.56 10.91
N GLU A 229 10.81 -11.11 10.04
CA GLU A 229 11.68 -9.95 10.30
C GLU A 229 10.86 -8.67 10.49
N LEU A 230 9.85 -8.43 9.66
CA LEU A 230 8.94 -7.29 9.82
C LEU A 230 8.19 -7.32 11.14
N ALA A 231 7.59 -8.45 11.51
CA ALA A 231 6.91 -8.60 12.79
C ALA A 231 7.87 -8.34 13.97
N ALA A 232 9.13 -8.79 13.86
CA ALA A 232 10.17 -8.54 14.88
C ALA A 232 10.54 -7.06 14.99
N THR A 233 10.25 -6.22 13.98
CA THR A 233 10.47 -4.77 14.08
C THR A 233 9.48 -4.08 15.01
N LEU A 234 8.28 -4.61 15.25
CA LEU A 234 7.23 -3.94 16.02
C LEU A 234 7.69 -3.51 17.43
N PRO A 235 8.26 -4.40 18.28
CA PRO A 235 8.77 -3.99 19.59
C PRO A 235 10.00 -3.06 19.51
N THR A 236 10.78 -3.10 18.42
CA THR A 236 11.96 -2.24 18.26
C THR A 236 11.57 -0.80 17.92
N ARG A 237 10.35 -0.55 17.41
CA ARG A 237 9.81 0.79 17.13
C ARG A 237 9.40 1.55 18.40
N ARG A 238 9.29 0.87 19.52
CA ARG A 238 8.87 1.47 20.80
C ARG A 238 9.79 2.60 21.21
N ARG A 239 9.26 3.82 21.27
CA ARG A 239 10.02 5.02 21.71
C ARG A 239 11.34 5.24 20.96
N ARG A 240 11.37 4.90 19.68
CA ARG A 240 12.49 5.14 18.76
C ARG A 240 12.08 6.15 17.69
N TYR A 241 13.01 7.02 17.32
CA TYR A 241 12.80 8.00 16.26
C TYR A 241 12.98 7.33 14.88
N LEU A 242 11.88 7.10 14.17
CA LEU A 242 11.89 6.32 12.94
C LEU A 242 12.28 7.14 11.70
N ALA A 243 12.37 8.47 11.81
CA ALA A 243 12.80 9.38 10.72
C ALA A 243 12.25 8.99 9.35
N ASN A 244 10.93 8.89 9.24
CA ASN A 244 10.23 8.51 8.02
C ASN A 244 9.24 9.60 7.57
N THR A 245 8.65 9.46 6.38
CA THR A 245 7.61 10.34 5.85
C THR A 245 6.40 9.53 5.41
N MET A 246 5.21 10.15 5.37
CA MET A 246 3.99 9.50 4.87
C MET A 246 4.17 8.95 3.45
N THR A 247 4.96 9.62 2.62
CA THR A 247 5.28 9.14 1.27
C THR A 247 6.07 7.85 1.31
N ILE A 248 7.11 7.79 2.14
CA ILE A 248 7.95 6.59 2.25
C ILE A 248 7.18 5.45 2.92
N ASP A 249 6.42 5.72 3.99
CA ASP A 249 5.54 4.72 4.61
C ASP A 249 4.58 4.09 3.59
N MET A 250 3.99 4.90 2.69
CA MET A 250 3.13 4.39 1.60
C MET A 250 3.91 3.55 0.59
N MET A 251 5.12 3.97 0.22
CA MET A 251 5.96 3.23 -0.73
C MET A 251 6.43 1.91 -0.15
N GLU A 252 6.92 1.90 1.09
CA GLU A 252 7.31 0.70 1.82
C GLU A 252 6.14 -0.29 1.93
N MET A 253 4.95 0.19 2.28
CA MET A 253 3.75 -0.62 2.34
C MET A 253 3.41 -1.23 0.97
N LEU A 254 3.39 -0.44 -0.10
CA LEU A 254 3.11 -0.92 -1.45
C LEU A 254 4.20 -1.89 -1.93
N ASP A 255 5.47 -1.63 -1.60
CA ASP A 255 6.57 -2.49 -1.98
C ASP A 255 6.53 -3.85 -1.28
N LEU A 256 6.17 -3.89 0.00
CA LEU A 256 5.97 -5.14 0.73
C LEU A 256 4.89 -6.02 0.07
N HIS A 257 3.85 -5.41 -0.52
CA HIS A 257 2.87 -6.17 -1.30
C HIS A 257 3.37 -6.56 -2.70
N LEU A 258 4.26 -5.76 -3.32
CA LEU A 258 4.80 -6.04 -4.64
C LEU A 258 5.92 -7.06 -4.63
N SER A 259 6.87 -6.90 -3.70
CA SER A 259 8.17 -7.54 -3.71
C SER A 259 8.28 -8.71 -2.73
N LEU A 260 7.21 -9.01 -1.98
CA LEU A 260 7.21 -10.16 -1.07
C LEU A 260 7.53 -11.45 -1.85
N GLY A 261 8.54 -12.19 -1.38
CA GLY A 261 9.09 -13.36 -2.08
C GLY A 261 10.40 -13.08 -2.82
N LEU A 262 10.82 -11.82 -2.90
CA LEU A 262 12.12 -11.44 -3.45
C LEU A 262 13.16 -11.23 -2.33
N PRO A 263 14.44 -11.61 -2.55
CA PRO A 263 15.52 -11.40 -1.57
C PRO A 263 15.67 -9.93 -1.16
N GLU A 264 15.46 -8.99 -2.07
CA GLU A 264 15.56 -7.56 -1.84
C GLU A 264 14.55 -7.07 -0.77
N CYS A 265 13.37 -7.69 -0.73
CA CYS A 265 12.33 -7.40 0.28
C CYS A 265 12.75 -7.95 1.67
N GLU A 266 13.38 -9.12 1.72
CA GLU A 266 13.95 -9.68 2.96
C GLU A 266 15.10 -8.80 3.48
N ASP A 267 15.97 -8.32 2.59
CA ASP A 267 17.08 -7.42 2.95
C ASP A 267 16.56 -6.09 3.50
N LEU A 268 15.50 -5.53 2.90
CA LEU A 268 14.82 -4.32 3.41
C LEU A 268 14.29 -4.53 4.83
N ALA A 269 13.59 -5.64 5.09
CA ALA A 269 13.05 -5.94 6.41
C ALA A 269 14.15 -6.05 7.49
N ARG A 270 15.27 -6.70 7.15
CA ARG A 270 16.44 -6.80 8.03
C ARG A 270 17.12 -5.44 8.27
N GLU A 271 17.15 -4.58 7.24
CA GLU A 271 17.70 -3.24 7.36
C GLU A 271 16.83 -2.37 8.27
N MET A 272 15.49 -2.41 8.11
CA MET A 272 14.55 -1.76 9.02
C MET A 272 14.81 -2.17 10.47
N GLN A 273 14.99 -3.46 10.75
CA GLN A 273 15.26 -3.91 12.10
C GLN A 273 16.58 -3.33 12.67
N ARG A 274 17.66 -3.32 11.88
CA ARG A 274 18.94 -2.72 12.28
C ARG A 274 18.82 -1.23 12.57
N ASP A 275 18.14 -0.50 11.69
CA ASP A 275 17.95 0.95 11.80
C ASP A 275 17.16 1.31 13.05
N PHE A 276 16.05 0.61 13.29
CA PHE A 276 15.19 0.89 14.45
C PHE A 276 15.88 0.54 15.78
N LEU A 277 16.68 -0.52 15.81
CA LEU A 277 17.49 -0.84 16.99
C LEU A 277 18.55 0.23 17.28
N ALA A 278 19.13 0.84 16.22
CA ALA A 278 20.15 1.88 16.33
C ALA A 278 19.55 3.29 16.49
N ALA A 279 18.25 3.48 16.22
CA ALA A 279 17.59 4.77 16.25
C ALA A 279 17.62 5.43 17.64
N SER A 280 17.69 6.76 17.67
CA SER A 280 17.67 7.54 18.91
C SER A 280 16.33 7.42 19.64
N PRO A 281 16.31 7.65 20.98
CA PRO A 281 15.06 7.71 21.73
C PRO A 281 14.10 8.76 21.17
N TYR A 282 12.80 8.49 21.27
CA TYR A 282 11.74 9.38 20.81
C TYR A 282 10.72 9.66 21.92
N GLU A 283 10.46 10.92 22.18
CA GLU A 283 9.55 11.38 23.25
C GLU A 283 8.21 11.93 22.71
N GLY A 284 8.12 12.17 21.40
CA GLY A 284 6.89 12.65 20.74
C GLY A 284 5.75 11.62 20.75
N VAL A 285 4.67 11.95 20.08
CA VAL A 285 3.48 11.08 19.93
C VAL A 285 3.74 9.98 18.92
N ASN A 286 3.54 8.73 19.31
CA ASN A 286 3.60 7.57 18.44
C ASN A 286 2.18 7.19 17.98
N LEU A 287 1.97 7.12 16.66
CA LEU A 287 0.68 6.85 16.05
C LEU A 287 0.68 5.53 15.30
N VAL A 288 -0.36 4.72 15.46
CA VAL A 288 -0.73 3.72 14.46
C VAL A 288 -1.61 4.42 13.42
N TRP A 289 -1.20 4.35 12.17
CA TRP A 289 -1.98 4.86 11.04
C TRP A 289 -2.70 3.70 10.35
N ALA A 290 -4.03 3.67 10.43
CA ALA A 290 -4.83 2.63 9.81
C ALA A 290 -5.31 3.07 8.42
N HIS A 291 -5.10 2.22 7.43
CA HIS A 291 -5.34 2.40 6.01
C HIS A 291 -4.24 3.22 5.29
N VAL A 292 -4.48 3.53 4.00
CA VAL A 292 -3.60 4.37 3.18
C VAL A 292 -3.46 5.79 3.74
N SER A 293 -2.35 6.44 3.48
CA SER A 293 -2.12 7.82 3.92
C SER A 293 -2.24 8.82 2.75
N PRO A 294 -2.78 10.02 2.99
CA PRO A 294 -2.81 11.09 2.00
C PRO A 294 -1.44 11.77 1.91
N TYR A 295 -0.45 11.05 1.40
CA TYR A 295 0.97 11.38 1.38
C TYR A 295 1.33 12.71 0.69
N PHE A 296 0.43 13.26 -0.11
CA PHE A 296 0.60 14.52 -0.83
C PHE A 296 0.14 15.76 -0.03
N LEU A 297 -0.45 15.58 1.15
CA LEU A 297 -0.92 16.70 1.97
C LEU A 297 0.24 17.24 2.82
N GLU A 298 0.77 18.41 2.43
CA GLU A 298 1.91 19.03 3.10
C GLU A 298 1.61 19.35 4.55
N SER A 299 0.44 19.90 4.85
CA SER A 299 0.05 20.30 6.21
C SER A 299 -0.08 19.12 7.20
N LEU A 300 -0.38 17.91 6.72
CA LEU A 300 -0.29 16.71 7.55
C LEU A 300 1.16 16.23 7.63
N GLY A 301 1.89 16.31 6.51
CA GLY A 301 3.30 15.96 6.46
C GLY A 301 4.14 16.76 7.44
N GLU A 302 3.93 18.08 7.56
CA GLU A 302 4.61 18.94 8.54
C GLU A 302 4.47 18.46 10.00
N LEU A 303 3.40 17.74 10.31
CA LEU A 303 3.15 17.24 11.66
C LEU A 303 3.84 15.91 11.95
N VAL A 304 4.06 15.06 10.94
CA VAL A 304 4.56 13.69 11.15
C VAL A 304 5.82 13.32 10.36
N ASN A 305 6.12 13.99 9.22
CA ASN A 305 7.27 13.66 8.39
C ASN A 305 8.57 14.09 9.08
N THR A 306 9.45 13.14 9.39
CA THR A 306 10.70 13.38 10.12
C THR A 306 10.52 14.30 11.34
N SER A 307 9.33 14.27 11.94
CA SER A 307 8.92 15.16 13.01
C SER A 307 9.37 14.67 14.38
N LYS A 308 9.65 15.62 15.28
CA LYS A 308 9.98 15.32 16.68
C LYS A 308 8.77 15.39 17.61
N THR A 309 7.62 15.86 17.10
CA THR A 309 6.38 15.99 17.87
C THR A 309 5.46 14.78 17.70
N ALA A 310 5.32 14.26 16.49
CA ALA A 310 4.54 13.05 16.21
C ALA A 310 5.17 12.23 15.09
N GLN A 311 4.98 10.92 15.10
CA GLN A 311 5.42 10.00 14.05
C GLN A 311 4.47 8.82 13.89
N ILE A 312 4.43 8.22 12.70
CA ILE A 312 3.75 6.97 12.43
C ILE A 312 4.69 5.82 12.78
N VAL A 313 4.26 4.89 13.63
CA VAL A 313 5.07 3.74 14.07
C VAL A 313 4.64 2.42 13.45
N ALA A 314 3.40 2.31 12.98
CA ALA A 314 2.90 1.12 12.25
C ALA A 314 1.66 1.47 11.44
N SER A 315 1.39 0.66 10.42
CA SER A 315 0.16 0.66 9.62
C SER A 315 -0.42 -0.75 9.52
N ASP A 316 -1.74 -0.88 9.61
CA ASP A 316 -2.42 -2.14 9.40
C ASP A 316 -2.26 -2.69 7.97
N MET A 317 -2.03 -1.80 7.00
CA MET A 317 -1.73 -2.20 5.62
C MET A 317 -0.34 -2.83 5.46
N MET A 318 0.63 -2.43 6.29
CA MET A 318 1.98 -3.02 6.27
C MET A 318 2.04 -4.34 7.03
N PHE A 319 1.18 -4.50 8.03
CA PHE A 319 1.21 -5.62 8.98
C PHE A 319 -0.07 -6.47 8.97
N GLU A 320 -0.82 -6.50 7.87
CA GLU A 320 -2.08 -7.24 7.75
C GLU A 320 -1.93 -8.75 7.97
N HIS A 321 -0.71 -9.25 7.82
CA HIS A 321 -0.35 -10.65 8.03
C HIS A 321 -0.01 -10.99 9.49
N VAL A 322 0.17 -9.97 10.36
CA VAL A 322 0.45 -10.19 11.78
C VAL A 322 -0.84 -10.55 12.49
N THR A 323 -1.02 -11.81 12.74
CA THR A 323 -2.21 -12.37 13.39
C THR A 323 -1.87 -13.09 14.67
N ALA A 324 -2.85 -13.20 15.56
CA ALA A 324 -2.70 -14.02 16.75
C ALA A 324 -2.74 -15.52 16.41
N GLY A 325 -1.89 -16.30 17.06
CA GLY A 325 -1.82 -17.76 16.95
C GLY A 325 -0.81 -18.26 15.92
N ASP A 326 -0.48 -19.56 16.05
CA ASP A 326 0.51 -20.21 15.22
C ASP A 326 -0.01 -20.45 13.79
N ALA A 327 0.87 -20.35 12.81
CA ALA A 327 0.58 -20.71 11.42
C ALA A 327 0.34 -22.23 11.30
N TRP A 328 -0.56 -22.60 10.39
CA TRP A 328 -0.87 -24.02 10.11
C TRP A 328 0.00 -24.60 9.03
N PHE A 329 0.51 -23.75 8.13
CA PHE A 329 1.34 -24.11 6.99
C PHE A 329 2.56 -23.22 6.93
N ASP A 330 3.69 -23.80 6.54
CA ASP A 330 4.94 -23.10 6.27
C ASP A 330 5.24 -23.08 4.76
N ALA A 331 6.34 -22.47 4.38
CA ALA A 331 6.77 -22.33 2.99
C ALA A 331 7.07 -23.67 2.28
N SER A 332 7.15 -24.80 3.00
CA SER A 332 7.29 -26.13 2.37
C SER A 332 6.02 -26.54 1.59
N SER A 333 4.88 -25.94 1.97
CA SER A 333 3.57 -26.07 1.32
C SER A 333 3.16 -24.71 0.72
N PRO A 334 3.75 -24.28 -0.42
CA PRO A 334 3.71 -22.89 -0.88
C PRO A 334 2.31 -22.35 -1.14
N TYR A 335 1.41 -23.14 -1.70
CA TYR A 335 0.04 -22.69 -1.99
C TYR A 335 -0.79 -22.55 -0.70
N GLU A 336 -0.66 -23.48 0.22
CA GLU A 336 -1.32 -23.45 1.53
C GLU A 336 -0.79 -22.28 2.37
N PHE A 337 0.51 -22.03 2.34
CA PHE A 337 1.15 -20.87 3.00
C PHE A 337 0.59 -19.54 2.49
N MET A 338 0.54 -19.35 1.17
CA MET A 338 -0.05 -18.13 0.58
C MET A 338 -1.55 -18.03 0.87
N ALA A 339 -2.26 -19.15 0.81
CA ALA A 339 -3.70 -19.22 1.09
C ALA A 339 -4.01 -18.87 2.55
N GLU A 340 -3.24 -19.38 3.51
CA GLU A 340 -3.42 -19.08 4.93
C GLU A 340 -3.23 -17.57 5.19
N ARG A 341 -2.25 -16.94 4.56
CA ARG A 341 -2.05 -15.49 4.64
C ARG A 341 -3.28 -14.71 4.19
N LEU A 342 -3.93 -15.11 3.08
CA LEU A 342 -5.16 -14.48 2.61
C LEU A 342 -6.34 -14.71 3.56
N VAL A 343 -6.57 -15.95 3.99
CA VAL A 343 -7.69 -16.33 4.86
C VAL A 343 -7.60 -15.62 6.21
N ARG A 344 -6.39 -15.51 6.76
CA ARG A 344 -6.14 -14.87 8.07
C ARG A 344 -5.93 -13.37 8.02
N SER A 345 -5.76 -12.77 6.84
CA SER A 345 -5.56 -11.32 6.71
C SER A 345 -6.58 -10.54 7.54
N CYS A 346 -6.16 -9.50 8.21
CA CYS A 346 -7.04 -8.64 8.99
C CYS A 346 -8.08 -7.92 8.11
N PHE A 347 -7.84 -7.85 6.81
CA PHE A 347 -8.77 -7.31 5.81
C PHE A 347 -9.78 -8.34 5.30
N ASN A 348 -9.64 -9.61 5.65
CA ASN A 348 -10.60 -10.65 5.31
C ASN A 348 -11.58 -10.89 6.46
N GLY A 349 -12.89 -10.82 6.21
CA GLY A 349 -13.93 -11.09 7.19
C GLY A 349 -14.46 -9.86 7.94
N PRO A 350 -14.89 -10.00 9.22
CA PRO A 350 -15.57 -8.94 9.95
C PRO A 350 -14.62 -7.78 10.34
N ALA A 351 -15.19 -6.58 10.45
CA ALA A 351 -14.45 -5.37 10.83
C ALA A 351 -13.71 -5.48 12.19
N THR A 352 -14.20 -6.33 13.09
CA THR A 352 -13.58 -6.60 14.39
C THR A 352 -12.18 -7.21 14.24
N ARG A 353 -11.97 -8.08 13.25
CA ARG A 353 -10.64 -8.66 12.97
C ARG A 353 -9.59 -7.59 12.64
N ARG A 354 -10.00 -6.58 11.86
CA ARG A 354 -9.15 -5.43 11.55
C ARG A 354 -8.90 -4.56 12.78
N ALA A 355 -9.92 -4.34 13.61
CA ALA A 355 -9.75 -3.62 14.87
C ALA A 355 -8.80 -4.34 15.83
N ASP A 356 -8.88 -5.69 15.93
CA ASP A 356 -7.97 -6.50 16.74
C ASP A 356 -6.52 -6.37 16.24
N CYS A 357 -6.30 -6.36 14.92
CA CYS A 357 -4.98 -6.14 14.34
C CYS A 357 -4.43 -4.75 14.70
N ILE A 358 -5.22 -3.68 14.53
CA ILE A 358 -4.82 -2.31 14.86
C ILE A 358 -4.49 -2.20 16.36
N GLU A 359 -5.29 -2.83 17.22
CA GLU A 359 -5.03 -2.87 18.67
C GLU A 359 -3.73 -3.60 19.00
N LEU A 360 -3.47 -4.74 18.34
CA LEU A 360 -2.21 -5.48 18.49
C LEU A 360 -1.02 -4.61 18.10
N LEU A 361 -1.08 -3.93 16.94
CA LEU A 361 -0.02 -3.02 16.50
C LEU A 361 0.20 -1.88 17.49
N ALA A 362 -0.86 -1.27 18.02
CA ALA A 362 -0.75 -0.21 19.01
C ALA A 362 -0.08 -0.67 20.30
N ARG A 363 -0.37 -1.89 20.77
CA ARG A 363 0.26 -2.50 21.94
C ARG A 363 1.74 -2.84 21.69
N GLU A 364 2.03 -3.50 20.56
CA GLU A 364 3.38 -3.94 20.22
C GLU A 364 4.34 -2.77 19.98
N THR A 365 3.87 -1.67 19.43
CA THR A 365 4.68 -0.47 19.19
C THR A 365 4.65 0.52 20.36
N ASN A 366 3.84 0.26 21.41
CA ASN A 366 3.58 1.21 22.49
C ASN A 366 3.13 2.58 21.93
N ALA A 367 2.19 2.56 21.00
CA ALA A 367 1.62 3.76 20.42
C ALA A 367 0.84 4.58 21.47
N ASP A 368 0.71 5.87 21.24
CA ASP A 368 -0.05 6.78 22.11
C ASP A 368 -1.50 6.94 21.63
N ALA A 369 -1.74 6.74 20.32
CA ALA A 369 -3.07 6.89 19.69
C ALA A 369 -3.15 6.20 18.31
N VAL A 370 -4.37 6.15 17.78
CA VAL A 370 -4.68 5.59 16.45
C VAL A 370 -5.30 6.65 15.56
N VAL A 371 -4.86 6.74 14.31
CA VAL A 371 -5.52 7.51 13.24
C VAL A 371 -6.12 6.53 12.25
N LEU A 372 -7.42 6.58 12.05
CA LEU A 372 -8.14 5.80 11.04
C LEU A 372 -8.47 6.71 9.85
N PHE A 373 -7.82 6.49 8.73
CA PHE A 373 -8.06 7.27 7.53
C PHE A 373 -9.14 6.61 6.66
N CYS A 374 -10.28 7.29 6.52
CA CYS A 374 -11.37 6.86 5.66
C CYS A 374 -11.15 7.39 4.24
N HIS A 375 -10.44 6.60 3.43
CA HIS A 375 -10.22 6.94 2.03
C HIS A 375 -11.55 6.98 1.25
N TRP A 376 -11.78 8.07 0.53
CA TRP A 376 -12.97 8.27 -0.28
C TRP A 376 -13.15 7.13 -1.31
N GLY A 377 -14.37 6.60 -1.38
CA GLY A 377 -14.68 5.48 -2.26
C GLY A 377 -14.26 4.10 -1.74
N CYS A 378 -13.49 4.00 -0.65
CA CYS A 378 -13.20 2.72 -0.02
C CYS A 378 -14.37 2.26 0.86
N LYS A 379 -15.21 1.37 0.34
CA LYS A 379 -16.39 0.84 1.04
C LYS A 379 -16.00 0.07 2.31
N GLN A 380 -14.93 -0.69 2.25
CA GLN A 380 -14.44 -1.51 3.34
C GLN A 380 -14.03 -0.66 4.56
N THR A 381 -13.25 0.40 4.36
CA THR A 381 -12.81 1.25 5.47
C THR A 381 -13.92 2.17 5.95
N ALA A 382 -14.62 2.88 5.05
CA ALA A 382 -15.69 3.80 5.42
C ALA A 382 -16.85 3.07 6.12
N GLY A 383 -17.24 1.87 5.65
CA GLY A 383 -18.29 1.07 6.26
C GLY A 383 -17.93 0.52 7.64
N ALA A 384 -16.64 0.25 7.89
CA ALA A 384 -16.15 -0.31 9.15
C ALA A 384 -15.73 0.75 10.19
N ALA A 385 -15.51 2.01 9.78
CA ALA A 385 -14.83 3.04 10.58
C ALA A 385 -15.38 3.22 11.98
N GLN A 386 -16.70 3.29 12.14
CA GLN A 386 -17.32 3.50 13.45
C GLN A 386 -17.28 2.25 14.35
N LEU A 387 -17.28 1.05 13.77
CA LEU A 387 -17.13 -0.19 14.52
C LEU A 387 -15.70 -0.30 15.06
N ILE A 388 -14.70 -0.08 14.20
CA ILE A 388 -13.28 -0.08 14.57
C ILE A 388 -13.02 0.98 15.65
N ARG A 389 -13.47 2.21 15.44
CA ARG A 389 -13.33 3.30 16.41
C ARG A 389 -13.87 2.91 17.78
N ARG A 390 -15.11 2.43 17.86
CA ARG A 390 -15.77 2.06 19.13
C ARG A 390 -15.01 0.95 19.86
N GLN A 391 -14.52 -0.04 19.12
CA GLN A 391 -13.76 -1.14 19.72
C GLN A 391 -12.44 -0.62 20.32
N LEU A 392 -11.69 0.17 19.58
CA LEU A 392 -10.40 0.74 20.03
C LEU A 392 -10.57 1.73 21.17
N GLU A 393 -11.59 2.63 21.13
CA GLU A 393 -11.90 3.53 22.22
C GLU A 393 -12.34 2.74 23.47
N GLY A 394 -13.12 1.66 23.31
CA GLY A 394 -13.49 0.75 24.39
C GLY A 394 -12.31 0.03 25.02
N ALA A 395 -11.21 -0.21 24.27
CA ALA A 395 -9.95 -0.73 24.74
C ALA A 395 -9.02 0.35 25.34
N GLY A 396 -9.46 1.62 25.35
CA GLY A 396 -8.75 2.74 25.97
C GLY A 396 -7.86 3.56 25.02
N TRP A 397 -7.84 3.26 23.73
CA TRP A 397 -7.06 4.00 22.75
C TRP A 397 -7.77 5.28 22.29
N PRO A 398 -7.09 6.45 22.29
CA PRO A 398 -7.58 7.62 21.56
C PRO A 398 -7.61 7.32 20.06
N VAL A 399 -8.75 7.63 19.39
CA VAL A 399 -8.92 7.38 17.96
C VAL A 399 -9.37 8.63 17.23
N LEU A 400 -8.65 9.01 16.20
CA LEU A 400 -9.07 10.03 15.24
C LEU A 400 -9.53 9.37 13.95
N VAL A 401 -10.74 9.66 13.51
CA VAL A 401 -11.21 9.28 12.16
C VAL A 401 -11.07 10.49 11.26
N LEU A 402 -10.26 10.38 10.21
CA LEU A 402 -10.08 11.40 9.17
C LEU A 402 -10.73 10.92 7.87
N ASP A 403 -11.50 11.77 7.24
CA ASP A 403 -12.12 11.52 5.94
C ASP A 403 -11.40 12.34 4.87
N GLY A 404 -11.04 11.69 3.75
CA GLY A 404 -10.36 12.33 2.63
C GLY A 404 -10.00 11.34 1.54
N ASP A 405 -9.25 11.78 0.56
CA ASP A 405 -8.75 10.94 -0.51
C ASP A 405 -7.22 10.84 -0.45
N ALA A 406 -6.67 9.66 -0.64
CA ALA A 406 -5.23 9.43 -0.60
C ALA A 406 -4.57 9.49 -2.00
N CYS A 407 -5.34 9.72 -3.05
CA CYS A 407 -4.84 9.68 -4.43
C CYS A 407 -5.40 10.81 -5.31
N ASP A 408 -6.56 11.37 -4.96
CA ASP A 408 -7.22 12.47 -5.65
C ASP A 408 -7.13 13.76 -4.81
N ARG A 409 -6.26 14.69 -5.24
CA ARG A 409 -6.09 15.99 -4.55
C ARG A 409 -7.34 16.83 -4.54
N ALA A 410 -8.17 16.74 -5.59
CA ALA A 410 -9.38 17.54 -5.69
C ALA A 410 -10.44 17.14 -4.64
N ASN A 411 -10.34 15.93 -4.09
CA ASN A 411 -11.26 15.37 -3.12
C ASN A 411 -10.68 15.38 -1.68
N CYS A 412 -9.78 16.31 -1.38
CA CYS A 412 -9.19 16.49 -0.07
C CYS A 412 -9.41 17.89 0.46
N MET A 413 -9.96 17.99 1.68
CA MET A 413 -10.12 19.27 2.40
C MET A 413 -8.96 19.45 3.39
N GLU A 414 -7.79 19.78 2.87
CA GLU A 414 -6.52 19.83 3.60
C GLU A 414 -6.60 20.61 4.91
N GLY A 415 -7.12 21.86 4.87
CA GLY A 415 -7.20 22.70 6.06
C GLY A 415 -8.10 22.14 7.17
N GLN A 416 -9.20 21.45 6.80
CA GLN A 416 -10.07 20.78 7.78
C GLN A 416 -9.36 19.59 8.42
N MET A 417 -8.67 18.78 7.61
CA MET A 417 -7.95 17.62 8.09
C MET A 417 -6.79 18.02 9.01
N SER A 418 -6.00 19.00 8.62
CA SER A 418 -4.89 19.54 9.41
C SER A 418 -5.36 20.08 10.76
N THR A 419 -6.43 20.88 10.78
CA THR A 419 -7.00 21.42 12.02
C THR A 419 -7.45 20.30 12.97
N ARG A 420 -8.16 19.30 12.47
CA ARG A 420 -8.62 18.15 13.27
C ARG A 420 -7.46 17.32 13.79
N PHE A 421 -6.45 17.11 12.96
CA PHE A 421 -5.27 16.31 13.32
C PHE A 421 -4.42 17.04 14.37
N SER A 422 -4.17 18.36 14.22
CA SER A 422 -3.44 19.16 15.20
C SER A 422 -4.15 19.16 16.56
N ALA A 423 -5.46 19.39 16.60
CA ALA A 423 -6.24 19.35 17.83
C ALA A 423 -6.20 17.96 18.51
N PHE A 424 -6.19 16.90 17.71
CA PHE A 424 -6.05 15.54 18.22
C PHE A 424 -4.67 15.28 18.83
N LEU A 425 -3.60 15.73 18.17
CA LEU A 425 -2.24 15.62 18.70
C LEU A 425 -2.09 16.34 20.02
N GLU A 426 -2.58 17.58 20.13
CA GLU A 426 -2.57 18.34 21.40
C GLU A 426 -3.31 17.60 22.53
N MET A 427 -4.43 16.97 22.22
CA MET A 427 -5.18 16.17 23.21
C MET A 427 -4.37 14.94 23.68
N VAL A 428 -3.72 14.24 22.73
CA VAL A 428 -2.89 13.06 23.05
C VAL A 428 -1.65 13.47 23.85
N GLU A 429 -0.99 14.56 23.52
CA GLU A 429 0.15 15.09 24.27
C GLU A 429 -0.21 15.41 25.73
N LYS A 430 -1.31 16.14 25.95
CA LYS A 430 -1.81 16.44 27.30
C LYS A 430 -2.12 15.19 28.11
N ARG A 431 -2.71 14.17 27.48
CA ARG A 431 -2.96 12.89 28.13
C ARG A 431 -1.65 12.21 28.55
N LYS A 432 -0.68 12.16 27.65
CA LYS A 432 0.64 11.57 27.90
C LYS A 432 1.40 12.28 29.02
N GLU A 433 1.33 13.61 29.09
CA GLU A 433 1.89 14.40 30.20
C GLU A 433 1.21 14.08 31.54
N ALA A 434 -0.12 13.99 31.55
CA ALA A 434 -0.87 13.63 32.76
C ALA A 434 -0.52 12.23 33.28
N GLU A 435 -0.35 11.26 32.38
CA GLU A 435 0.06 9.89 32.74
C GLU A 435 1.50 9.85 33.30
N ARG A 436 2.43 10.66 32.76
CA ARG A 436 3.80 10.80 33.30
C ARG A 436 3.85 11.43 34.70
N HIS A 437 2.92 12.34 35.01
CA HIS A 437 2.84 12.95 36.33
C HIS A 437 2.16 12.06 37.38
N ALA A 438 1.39 11.06 36.95
CA ALA A 438 0.69 10.12 37.81
C ALA A 438 1.51 8.84 38.12
N SER A 439 2.60 8.57 37.40
CA SER A 439 3.53 7.46 37.56
C SER A 439 4.77 7.86 38.39
#